data_028c28c1ac759c63ca932e9c33209b13
#
_entry.id   028c28c1ac759c63ca932e9c33209b13
#
_cell.length_a   1.000
_cell.length_b   1.000
_cell.length_c   1.000
_cell.angle_alpha   90.00
_cell.angle_beta   90.00
_cell.angle_gamma   90.00
#
_symmetry.space_group_name_H-M   'P 1'
#
loop_
_entity.id
_entity.type
_entity.pdbx_description
1 polymer ?
#
loop_
_entity_poly.entity_id
_entity_poly.type
_entity_poly.pdbx_seq_one_letter_code
_entity_poly.pdbx_strand_id
1 'polypeptide(L)'
;MKKLEADVVVVGGGPSGLAASVQAAEDGASVILLNKADIVGGAANMGMGPLGIGTRQQQAQMVDISVEKAFKMFMDYTHWRVDANLVKKYFENSKDTIEWLEDMGVEFAGAYKYFPKSEATWHIVAVNGGIGRNGGAIMNKAMMEKGKELGVEYYNSTTVEKIIMKDGKVAGVMAKDATGEEIEVSAKAVIIGTGGAGDNPQVIKERMGYTWGKDMFNFAIPGLKGDGIRMAMEAGAATTDMNIEMIYILPNSDMGPDCIPATFMQPNLMVNKEGRRFINEEEMQNTTFTGNAIAIQPERIGFSILDSSIIKGYKKRGLDVTNFVHHPDNIDDFEQCVDDSIAAKNPDVYKADSIEELANMLGIDPEALEDTIDEYNDMCDSYDEQ
;
A
#
# COMPACT_ATOMS: atom_id res chain seq x y z
N MET A 1 28.56 -3.23 -26.05
CA MET A 1 28.38 -3.95 -24.76
C MET A 1 29.38 -3.43 -23.75
N LYS A 2 28.92 -2.79 -22.71
CA LYS A 2 29.71 -2.27 -21.59
C LYS A 2 29.92 -3.40 -20.55
N LYS A 3 31.13 -3.50 -19.99
CA LYS A 3 31.42 -4.47 -18.91
C LYS A 3 31.77 -3.74 -17.64
N LEU A 4 31.13 -4.16 -16.55
CA LEU A 4 31.31 -3.64 -15.19
C LEU A 4 31.58 -4.82 -14.23
N GLU A 5 32.17 -4.51 -13.09
CA GLU A 5 32.48 -5.49 -12.05
C GLU A 5 32.26 -4.89 -10.67
N ALA A 6 31.63 -5.65 -9.76
CA ALA A 6 31.46 -5.29 -8.35
C ALA A 6 31.39 -6.56 -7.48
N ASP A 7 31.52 -6.42 -6.17
CA ASP A 7 31.24 -7.53 -5.26
C ASP A 7 29.75 -7.87 -5.22
N VAL A 8 28.92 -6.83 -5.21
CA VAL A 8 27.47 -6.96 -5.13
C VAL A 8 26.80 -6.12 -6.22
N VAL A 9 25.89 -6.71 -6.97
CA VAL A 9 24.97 -5.94 -7.82
C VAL A 9 23.57 -5.96 -7.22
N VAL A 10 22.98 -4.77 -7.07
CA VAL A 10 21.62 -4.58 -6.56
C VAL A 10 20.71 -4.23 -7.74
N VAL A 11 19.63 -4.98 -7.91
CA VAL A 11 18.64 -4.81 -8.97
C VAL A 11 17.38 -4.17 -8.40
N GLY A 12 17.13 -2.93 -8.77
CA GLY A 12 16.00 -2.13 -8.31
C GLY A 12 16.38 -1.08 -7.26
N GLY A 13 16.05 0.17 -7.54
CA GLY A 13 16.36 1.35 -6.71
C GLY A 13 15.22 1.75 -5.78
N GLY A 14 14.33 0.81 -5.39
CA GLY A 14 13.36 1.02 -4.31
C GLY A 14 14.02 1.04 -2.93
N PRO A 15 13.26 1.26 -1.83
CA PRO A 15 13.83 1.39 -0.49
C PRO A 15 14.64 0.16 -0.05
N SER A 16 14.16 -1.05 -0.41
CA SER A 16 14.89 -2.29 -0.10
C SER A 16 16.22 -2.40 -0.83
N GLY A 17 16.25 -2.00 -2.11
CA GLY A 17 17.49 -1.98 -2.89
C GLY A 17 18.45 -0.90 -2.41
N LEU A 18 17.95 0.29 -2.09
CA LEU A 18 18.75 1.38 -1.52
C LEU A 18 19.37 0.97 -0.18
N ALA A 19 18.56 0.44 0.74
CA ALA A 19 19.03 -0.03 2.04
C ALA A 19 20.08 -1.15 1.89
N ALA A 20 19.82 -2.13 1.02
CA ALA A 20 20.77 -3.21 0.75
C ALA A 20 22.08 -2.70 0.16
N SER A 21 22.05 -1.70 -0.72
CA SER A 21 23.25 -1.12 -1.33
C SER A 21 24.09 -0.34 -0.31
N VAL A 22 23.44 0.43 0.57
CA VAL A 22 24.12 1.17 1.63
C VAL A 22 24.76 0.18 2.62
N GLN A 23 24.00 -0.81 3.11
CA GLN A 23 24.53 -1.78 4.08
C GLN A 23 25.69 -2.58 3.49
N ALA A 24 25.60 -3.05 2.25
CA ALA A 24 26.70 -3.79 1.63
C ALA A 24 27.95 -2.91 1.47
N ALA A 25 27.80 -1.63 1.18
CA ALA A 25 28.93 -0.70 1.09
C ALA A 25 29.52 -0.36 2.47
N GLU A 26 28.70 -0.24 3.52
CA GLU A 26 29.16 -0.09 4.91
C GLU A 26 29.96 -1.31 5.36
N ASP A 27 29.61 -2.51 4.91
CA ASP A 27 30.36 -3.75 5.12
C ASP A 27 31.62 -3.88 4.24
N GLY A 28 31.94 -2.87 3.44
CA GLY A 28 33.16 -2.77 2.63
C GLY A 28 33.11 -3.43 1.25
N ALA A 29 31.92 -3.83 0.78
CA ALA A 29 31.75 -4.35 -0.57
C ALA A 29 31.72 -3.21 -1.62
N SER A 30 32.27 -3.47 -2.81
CA SER A 30 31.98 -2.66 -3.98
C SER A 30 30.58 -2.95 -4.50
N VAL A 31 29.76 -1.91 -4.75
CA VAL A 31 28.33 -2.06 -5.05
C VAL A 31 27.96 -1.29 -6.31
N ILE A 32 27.23 -1.96 -7.21
CA ILE A 32 26.55 -1.35 -8.36
C ILE A 32 25.05 -1.55 -8.18
N LEU A 33 24.28 -0.44 -8.24
CA LEU A 33 22.82 -0.49 -8.22
C LEU A 33 22.29 -0.13 -9.61
N LEU A 34 21.49 -1.04 -10.18
CA LEU A 34 20.81 -0.85 -11.47
C LEU A 34 19.32 -0.61 -11.25
N ASN A 35 18.81 0.51 -11.74
CA ASN A 35 17.43 0.93 -11.57
C ASN A 35 16.75 1.17 -12.93
N LYS A 36 15.60 0.51 -13.15
CA LYS A 36 14.83 0.62 -14.39
C LYS A 36 14.26 2.01 -14.63
N ALA A 37 13.80 2.68 -13.56
CA ALA A 37 13.28 4.03 -13.63
C ALA A 37 14.41 5.08 -13.72
N ASP A 38 14.07 6.29 -14.12
CA ASP A 38 14.98 7.44 -14.20
C ASP A 38 15.36 8.00 -12.82
N ILE A 39 14.50 7.75 -11.80
CA ILE A 39 14.73 8.12 -10.41
C ILE A 39 14.66 6.90 -9.49
N VAL A 40 15.34 6.94 -8.37
CA VAL A 40 15.26 5.94 -7.32
C VAL A 40 14.05 6.18 -6.41
N GLY A 41 13.70 5.17 -5.59
CA GLY A 41 12.70 5.25 -4.53
C GLY A 41 11.47 4.35 -4.76
N GLY A 42 11.14 4.03 -6.02
CA GLY A 42 10.03 3.13 -6.35
C GLY A 42 8.73 3.54 -5.68
N ALA A 43 7.94 2.54 -5.27
CA ALA A 43 6.66 2.75 -4.60
C ALA A 43 6.74 3.59 -3.32
N ALA A 44 7.85 3.49 -2.59
CA ALA A 44 7.99 4.23 -1.33
C ALA A 44 8.08 5.75 -1.49
N ASN A 45 8.35 6.27 -2.70
CA ASN A 45 8.29 7.72 -2.94
C ASN A 45 6.90 8.31 -2.66
N MET A 46 5.84 7.51 -2.78
CA MET A 46 4.47 7.88 -2.44
C MET A 46 4.15 7.63 -0.95
N GLY A 47 4.98 6.87 -0.25
CA GLY A 47 4.81 6.54 1.15
C GLY A 47 5.21 7.68 2.08
N MET A 48 4.87 7.51 3.36
CA MET A 48 5.13 8.52 4.38
C MET A 48 6.21 8.09 5.38
N GLY A 49 6.54 6.82 5.45
CA GLY A 49 7.59 6.31 6.34
C GLY A 49 7.43 4.84 6.72
N PRO A 50 8.43 4.27 7.41
CA PRO A 50 8.49 2.87 7.78
C PRO A 50 7.77 2.55 9.10
N LEU A 51 7.61 1.25 9.38
CA LEU A 51 7.19 0.74 10.69
C LEU A 51 8.39 0.65 11.63
N GLY A 52 8.18 0.94 12.91
CA GLY A 52 9.16 0.76 13.98
C GLY A 52 8.52 0.32 15.30
N ILE A 53 9.25 -0.48 16.08
CA ILE A 53 8.83 -0.98 17.40
C ILE A 53 9.89 -0.67 18.44
N GLY A 54 9.47 -0.10 19.58
CA GLY A 54 10.37 0.21 20.70
C GLY A 54 11.30 1.41 20.47
N THR A 55 10.93 2.31 19.58
CA THR A 55 11.72 3.46 19.15
C THR A 55 11.69 4.63 20.16
N ARG A 56 12.60 5.58 19.98
CA ARG A 56 12.63 6.83 20.78
C ARG A 56 11.36 7.66 20.60
N GLN A 57 10.81 7.71 19.39
CA GLN A 57 9.56 8.42 19.09
C GLN A 57 8.39 7.83 19.87
N GLN A 58 8.26 6.51 19.89
CA GLN A 58 7.22 5.82 20.66
C GLN A 58 7.39 6.09 22.16
N GLN A 59 8.60 6.01 22.69
CA GLN A 59 8.87 6.33 24.10
C GLN A 59 8.50 7.77 24.46
N ALA A 60 8.86 8.73 23.61
CA ALA A 60 8.51 10.15 23.80
C ALA A 60 6.99 10.39 23.77
N GLN A 61 6.24 9.57 23.02
CA GLN A 61 4.79 9.63 22.90
C GLN A 61 4.05 8.71 23.90
N MET A 62 4.79 8.07 24.82
CA MET A 62 4.25 7.09 25.80
C MET A 62 3.52 5.91 25.14
N VAL A 63 3.97 5.49 23.97
CA VAL A 63 3.44 4.31 23.26
C VAL A 63 4.18 3.08 23.78
N ASP A 64 3.45 2.21 24.49
CA ASP A 64 3.97 0.96 25.04
C ASP A 64 3.62 -0.23 24.14
N ILE A 65 4.53 -0.54 23.22
CA ILE A 65 4.43 -1.71 22.36
C ILE A 65 5.76 -2.46 22.32
N SER A 66 5.75 -3.72 22.77
CA SER A 66 6.91 -4.61 22.67
C SER A 66 6.93 -5.36 21.33
N VAL A 67 8.10 -5.90 20.98
CA VAL A 67 8.24 -6.78 19.80
C VAL A 67 7.33 -8.00 19.91
N GLU A 68 7.21 -8.59 21.11
CA GLU A 68 6.34 -9.76 21.34
C GLU A 68 4.86 -9.43 21.12
N LYS A 69 4.41 -8.26 21.63
CA LYS A 69 3.04 -7.78 21.43
C LYS A 69 2.77 -7.52 19.94
N ALA A 70 3.67 -6.80 19.26
CA ALA A 70 3.55 -6.51 17.84
C ALA A 70 3.55 -7.80 17.01
N PHE A 71 4.45 -8.73 17.31
CA PHE A 71 4.53 -10.04 16.66
C PHE A 71 3.21 -10.81 16.81
N LYS A 72 2.70 -10.93 18.04
CA LYS A 72 1.44 -11.62 18.27
C LYS A 72 0.27 -10.98 17.51
N MET A 73 0.15 -9.65 17.57
CA MET A 73 -0.90 -8.91 16.85
C MET A 73 -0.83 -9.15 15.35
N PHE A 74 0.37 -9.08 14.76
CA PHE A 74 0.54 -9.28 13.32
C PHE A 74 0.28 -10.74 12.89
N MET A 75 0.72 -11.72 13.69
CA MET A 75 0.44 -13.12 13.42
C MET A 75 -1.06 -13.44 13.50
N ASP A 76 -1.76 -12.90 14.50
CA ASP A 76 -3.23 -13.05 14.63
C ASP A 76 -3.94 -12.34 13.45
N TYR A 77 -3.53 -11.14 13.08
CA TYR A 77 -4.07 -10.37 11.95
C TYR A 77 -3.93 -11.12 10.62
N THR A 78 -2.80 -11.77 10.40
CA THR A 78 -2.53 -12.55 9.18
C THR A 78 -2.97 -14.01 9.28
N HIS A 79 -3.71 -14.38 10.34
CA HIS A 79 -4.17 -15.75 10.61
C HIS A 79 -3.04 -16.79 10.57
N TRP A 80 -1.83 -16.41 10.99
CA TRP A 80 -0.62 -17.26 11.00
C TRP A 80 -0.23 -17.81 9.61
N ARG A 81 -0.62 -17.12 8.54
CA ARG A 81 -0.35 -17.51 7.15
C ARG A 81 0.88 -16.84 6.54
N VAL A 82 1.80 -16.38 7.37
CA VAL A 82 3.05 -15.71 6.99
C VAL A 82 4.26 -16.41 7.61
N ASP A 83 5.46 -16.12 7.11
CA ASP A 83 6.70 -16.63 7.70
C ASP A 83 6.96 -15.93 9.05
N ALA A 84 6.71 -16.66 10.14
CA ALA A 84 6.86 -16.17 11.50
C ALA A 84 8.29 -15.72 11.82
N ASN A 85 9.32 -16.41 11.27
CA ASN A 85 10.72 -16.05 11.49
C ASN A 85 11.06 -14.72 10.81
N LEU A 86 10.55 -14.52 9.59
CA LEU A 86 10.75 -13.27 8.86
C LEU A 86 10.06 -12.10 9.59
N VAL A 87 8.80 -12.29 10.03
CA VAL A 87 8.05 -11.28 10.79
C VAL A 87 8.78 -10.92 12.09
N LYS A 88 9.24 -11.93 12.84
CA LYS A 88 9.97 -11.70 14.08
C LYS A 88 11.24 -10.89 13.85
N LYS A 89 12.08 -11.29 12.88
CA LYS A 89 13.29 -10.55 12.50
C LYS A 89 13.00 -9.11 12.08
N TYR A 90 11.94 -8.90 11.31
CA TYR A 90 11.53 -7.58 10.88
C TYR A 90 11.24 -6.66 12.08
N PHE A 91 10.46 -7.14 13.05
CA PHE A 91 10.15 -6.33 14.23
C PHE A 91 11.35 -6.14 15.18
N GLU A 92 12.16 -7.18 15.37
CA GLU A 92 13.39 -7.10 16.21
C GLU A 92 14.37 -6.06 15.68
N ASN A 93 14.53 -5.95 14.34
CA ASN A 93 15.45 -5.01 13.73
C ASN A 93 14.84 -3.62 13.44
N SER A 94 13.52 -3.46 13.61
CA SER A 94 12.85 -2.23 13.17
C SER A 94 13.30 -0.98 13.92
N LYS A 95 13.61 -1.08 15.21
CA LYS A 95 14.16 0.02 16.00
C LYS A 95 15.51 0.47 15.44
N ASP A 96 16.42 -0.46 15.25
CA ASP A 96 17.78 -0.16 14.78
C ASP A 96 17.74 0.42 13.36
N THR A 97 16.77 -0.03 12.53
CA THR A 97 16.54 0.53 11.19
C THR A 97 16.07 2.00 11.26
N ILE A 98 15.20 2.36 12.20
CA ILE A 98 14.79 3.76 12.40
C ILE A 98 16.00 4.61 12.81
N GLU A 99 16.78 4.15 13.78
CA GLU A 99 18.00 4.83 14.23
C GLU A 99 19.04 4.99 13.11
N TRP A 100 19.26 3.94 12.32
CA TRP A 100 20.13 3.98 11.13
C TRP A 100 19.68 5.00 10.07
N LEU A 101 18.37 5.16 9.86
CA LEU A 101 17.85 6.21 8.98
C LEU A 101 18.05 7.60 9.57
N GLU A 102 17.90 7.77 10.89
CA GLU A 102 18.19 9.05 11.58
C GLU A 102 19.67 9.43 11.47
N ASP A 103 20.60 8.46 11.56
CA ASP A 103 22.03 8.68 11.35
C ASP A 103 22.37 9.17 9.92
N MET A 104 21.49 8.89 8.95
CA MET A 104 21.56 9.45 7.59
C MET A 104 20.86 10.80 7.45
N GLY A 105 20.37 11.38 8.54
CA GLY A 105 19.69 12.68 8.54
C GLY A 105 18.20 12.63 8.21
N VAL A 106 17.57 11.45 8.28
CA VAL A 106 16.11 11.35 8.16
C VAL A 106 15.46 11.80 9.47
N GLU A 107 14.62 12.81 9.41
CA GLU A 107 13.86 13.28 10.56
C GLU A 107 12.46 12.64 10.56
N PHE A 108 12.00 12.19 11.73
CA PHE A 108 10.66 11.64 11.92
C PHE A 108 9.78 12.61 12.71
N ALA A 109 8.56 12.87 12.21
CA ALA A 109 7.57 13.70 12.90
C ALA A 109 6.97 12.97 14.13
N GLY A 110 7.13 11.66 14.23
CA GLY A 110 6.66 10.82 15.32
C GLY A 110 6.18 9.46 14.85
N ALA A 111 5.64 8.67 15.79
CA ALA A 111 4.98 7.41 15.54
C ALA A 111 3.46 7.58 15.57
N TYR A 112 2.75 7.07 14.58
CA TYR A 112 1.32 7.31 14.39
C TYR A 112 0.55 6.02 14.16
N LYS A 113 -0.77 6.08 14.44
CA LYS A 113 -1.72 5.03 14.08
C LYS A 113 -2.17 5.23 12.64
N TYR A 114 -2.31 4.16 11.88
CA TYR A 114 -2.96 4.23 10.57
C TYR A 114 -4.48 4.21 10.72
N PHE A 115 -5.00 3.32 11.59
CA PHE A 115 -6.42 3.24 11.96
C PHE A 115 -6.60 3.60 13.43
N PRO A 116 -7.76 4.11 13.85
CA PRO A 116 -8.05 4.39 15.25
C PRO A 116 -7.76 3.22 16.20
N LYS A 117 -8.09 1.99 15.80
CA LYS A 117 -7.88 0.76 16.58
C LYS A 117 -6.47 0.16 16.44
N SER A 118 -5.59 0.72 15.60
CA SER A 118 -4.22 0.23 15.45
C SER A 118 -3.28 0.78 16.51
N GLU A 119 -2.08 0.22 16.61
CA GLU A 119 -1.00 0.76 17.44
C GLU A 119 -0.20 1.83 16.69
N ALA A 120 0.40 2.77 17.42
CA ALA A 120 1.23 3.82 16.84
C ALA A 120 2.63 3.27 16.48
N THR A 121 2.70 2.59 15.35
CA THR A 121 3.92 1.94 14.85
C THR A 121 4.45 2.54 13.56
N TRP A 122 3.68 3.41 12.93
CA TRP A 122 4.04 4.04 11.68
C TRP A 122 4.86 5.30 11.92
N HIS A 123 6.15 5.27 11.60
CA HIS A 123 7.07 6.39 11.77
C HIS A 123 7.00 7.29 10.54
N ILE A 124 6.36 8.45 10.69
CA ILE A 124 6.19 9.41 9.60
C ILE A 124 7.45 10.24 9.43
N VAL A 125 8.04 10.19 8.25
CA VAL A 125 9.16 11.07 7.88
C VAL A 125 8.68 12.52 7.82
N ALA A 126 9.39 13.41 8.50
CA ALA A 126 9.04 14.82 8.54
C ALA A 126 9.18 15.48 7.17
N VAL A 127 8.15 16.24 6.78
CA VAL A 127 8.14 17.07 5.58
C VAL A 127 7.97 18.52 6.05
N ASN A 128 8.97 19.36 5.83
CA ASN A 128 9.00 20.74 6.33
C ASN A 128 8.76 20.85 7.85
N GLY A 129 9.30 19.88 8.62
CA GLY A 129 9.20 19.84 10.08
C GLY A 129 7.87 19.30 10.63
N GLY A 130 6.99 18.76 9.80
CA GLY A 130 5.70 18.22 10.20
C GLY A 130 5.28 16.99 9.41
N ILE A 131 4.01 16.59 9.56
CA ILE A 131 3.41 15.51 8.78
C ILE A 131 3.14 16.01 7.35
N GLY A 132 3.56 15.24 6.36
CA GLY A 132 3.32 15.55 4.97
C GLY A 132 3.34 14.31 4.08
N ARG A 133 2.75 14.43 2.88
CA ARG A 133 2.80 13.38 1.87
C ARG A 133 4.23 13.28 1.29
N ASN A 134 4.57 12.10 0.75
CA ASN A 134 5.85 11.84 0.07
C ASN A 134 7.10 11.89 0.98
N GLY A 135 6.97 11.74 2.29
CA GLY A 135 8.11 11.62 3.20
C GLY A 135 9.05 10.46 2.83
N GLY A 136 8.53 9.40 2.24
CA GLY A 136 9.33 8.28 1.73
C GLY A 136 10.34 8.69 0.65
N ALA A 137 10.04 9.72 -0.14
CA ALA A 137 11.02 10.24 -1.12
C ALA A 137 12.22 10.91 -0.44
N ILE A 138 12.01 11.58 0.70
CA ILE A 138 13.08 12.18 1.53
C ILE A 138 13.97 11.06 2.09
N MET A 139 13.37 10.02 2.65
CA MET A 139 14.08 8.85 3.17
C MET A 139 14.91 8.15 2.08
N ASN A 140 14.31 7.91 0.90
CA ASN A 140 15.01 7.28 -0.21
C ASN A 140 16.18 8.14 -0.72
N LYS A 141 16.02 9.46 -0.75
CA LYS A 141 17.07 10.39 -1.11
C LYS A 141 18.23 10.33 -0.12
N ALA A 142 17.96 10.31 1.18
CA ALA A 142 19.00 10.21 2.21
C ALA A 142 19.81 8.91 2.06
N MET A 143 19.15 7.76 1.87
CA MET A 143 19.85 6.49 1.60
C MET A 143 20.69 6.55 0.30
N MET A 144 20.16 7.14 -0.77
CA MET A 144 20.92 7.27 -2.01
C MET A 144 22.17 8.15 -1.83
N GLU A 145 22.04 9.27 -1.13
CA GLU A 145 23.16 10.17 -0.86
C GLU A 145 24.23 9.48 0.00
N LYS A 146 23.80 8.76 1.05
CA LYS A 146 24.71 7.94 1.86
C LYS A 146 25.41 6.88 1.04
N GLY A 147 24.70 6.18 0.19
CA GLY A 147 25.32 5.20 -0.73
C GLY A 147 26.37 5.81 -1.64
N LYS A 148 26.13 7.02 -2.18
CA LYS A 148 27.13 7.75 -2.99
C LYS A 148 28.39 8.10 -2.18
N GLU A 149 28.24 8.54 -0.93
CA GLU A 149 29.36 8.80 -0.02
C GLU A 149 30.22 7.55 0.21
N LEU A 150 29.57 6.38 0.27
CA LEU A 150 30.22 5.08 0.44
C LEU A 150 30.75 4.48 -0.87
N GLY A 151 30.57 5.16 -2.01
CA GLY A 151 31.09 4.73 -3.31
C GLY A 151 30.16 3.78 -4.09
N VAL A 152 28.87 3.69 -3.73
CA VAL A 152 27.88 2.94 -4.53
C VAL A 152 27.70 3.62 -5.90
N GLU A 153 27.83 2.84 -6.97
CA GLU A 153 27.59 3.32 -8.34
C GLU A 153 26.11 3.10 -8.72
N TYR A 154 25.43 4.17 -9.13
CA TYR A 154 24.02 4.15 -9.52
C TYR A 154 23.86 4.29 -11.03
N TYR A 155 23.16 3.33 -11.65
CA TYR A 155 22.77 3.32 -13.05
C TYR A 155 21.25 3.35 -13.16
N ASN A 156 20.68 4.54 -13.30
CA ASN A 156 19.26 4.72 -13.57
C ASN A 156 18.93 4.46 -15.05
N SER A 157 17.64 4.35 -15.39
CA SER A 157 17.17 4.03 -16.74
C SER A 157 17.85 2.78 -17.32
N THR A 158 18.18 1.83 -16.44
CA THR A 158 18.91 0.60 -16.77
C THR A 158 18.10 -0.61 -16.34
N THR A 159 17.58 -1.34 -17.32
CA THR A 159 16.72 -2.51 -17.09
C THR A 159 17.54 -3.77 -17.06
N VAL A 160 17.52 -4.47 -15.93
CA VAL A 160 18.11 -5.82 -15.82
C VAL A 160 17.16 -6.83 -16.44
N GLU A 161 17.67 -7.62 -17.37
CA GLU A 161 16.88 -8.61 -18.13
C GLU A 161 17.09 -10.03 -17.64
N LYS A 162 18.30 -10.34 -17.12
CA LYS A 162 18.69 -11.70 -16.76
C LYS A 162 19.76 -11.75 -15.67
N ILE A 163 19.68 -12.73 -14.79
CA ILE A 163 20.78 -13.15 -13.90
C ILE A 163 21.71 -14.09 -14.67
N ILE A 164 23.01 -13.83 -14.59
CA ILE A 164 24.05 -14.68 -15.20
C ILE A 164 24.37 -15.81 -14.22
N MET A 165 24.20 -17.03 -14.69
CA MET A 165 24.59 -18.24 -13.97
C MET A 165 25.84 -18.84 -14.60
N LYS A 166 26.84 -19.20 -13.78
CA LYS A 166 28.05 -19.91 -14.21
C LYS A 166 28.34 -21.06 -13.24
N ASP A 167 28.45 -22.26 -13.77
CA ASP A 167 28.69 -23.47 -12.97
C ASP A 167 27.69 -23.65 -11.79
N GLY A 168 26.41 -23.33 -12.04
CA GLY A 168 25.34 -23.43 -11.05
C GLY A 168 25.34 -22.34 -9.98
N LYS A 169 26.18 -21.32 -10.11
CA LYS A 169 26.28 -20.17 -9.20
C LYS A 169 25.95 -18.87 -9.89
N VAL A 170 25.42 -17.91 -9.14
CA VAL A 170 25.23 -16.55 -9.61
C VAL A 170 26.60 -15.93 -9.93
N ALA A 171 26.71 -15.27 -11.08
CA ALA A 171 27.95 -14.64 -11.56
C ALA A 171 27.76 -13.16 -11.99
N GLY A 172 26.55 -12.63 -11.89
CA GLY A 172 26.23 -11.25 -12.24
C GLY A 172 24.89 -11.11 -12.94
N VAL A 173 24.74 -10.04 -13.71
CA VAL A 173 23.50 -9.72 -14.45
C VAL A 173 23.78 -9.17 -15.84
N MET A 174 22.80 -9.36 -16.75
CA MET A 174 22.73 -8.66 -18.04
C MET A 174 21.65 -7.57 -17.95
N ALA A 175 21.99 -6.38 -18.41
CA ALA A 175 21.10 -5.23 -18.42
C ALA A 175 21.17 -4.48 -19.75
N LYS A 176 20.22 -3.58 -19.97
CA LYS A 176 20.22 -2.60 -21.06
C LYS A 176 19.93 -1.22 -20.51
N ASP A 177 20.67 -0.23 -20.99
CA ASP A 177 20.40 1.17 -20.70
C ASP A 177 19.26 1.74 -21.59
N ALA A 178 18.93 3.03 -21.38
CA ALA A 178 17.89 3.71 -22.14
C ALA A 178 18.18 3.83 -23.64
N THR A 179 19.46 3.70 -24.07
CA THR A 179 19.85 3.73 -25.47
C THR A 179 19.79 2.36 -26.14
N GLY A 180 19.56 1.29 -25.33
CA GLY A 180 19.60 -0.10 -25.76
C GLY A 180 21.01 -0.72 -25.74
N GLU A 181 22.01 0.01 -25.18
CA GLU A 181 23.34 -0.57 -25.01
C GLU A 181 23.28 -1.69 -23.95
N GLU A 182 23.85 -2.85 -24.32
CA GLU A 182 23.97 -3.98 -23.38
C GLU A 182 25.06 -3.71 -22.35
N ILE A 183 24.75 -4.03 -21.10
CA ILE A 183 25.65 -3.91 -19.95
C ILE A 183 25.71 -5.27 -19.26
N GLU A 184 26.91 -5.86 -19.20
CA GLU A 184 27.23 -7.01 -18.40
C GLU A 184 27.86 -6.55 -17.07
N VAL A 185 27.26 -6.92 -15.94
CA VAL A 185 27.84 -6.67 -14.62
C VAL A 185 28.25 -8.02 -14.03
N SER A 186 29.55 -8.25 -13.89
CA SER A 186 30.07 -9.40 -13.16
C SER A 186 30.00 -9.12 -11.66
N ALA A 187 29.45 -10.05 -10.86
CA ALA A 187 29.34 -9.88 -9.43
C ALA A 187 29.36 -11.21 -8.68
N LYS A 188 29.83 -11.18 -7.42
CA LYS A 188 29.84 -12.35 -6.52
C LYS A 188 28.45 -12.64 -5.96
N ALA A 189 27.61 -11.59 -5.81
CA ALA A 189 26.24 -11.69 -5.32
C ALA A 189 25.30 -10.74 -6.08
N VAL A 190 24.03 -11.14 -6.18
CA VAL A 190 22.94 -10.35 -6.76
C VAL A 190 21.84 -10.21 -5.71
N ILE A 191 21.47 -8.96 -5.40
CA ILE A 191 20.34 -8.64 -4.53
C ILE A 191 19.19 -8.12 -5.39
N ILE A 192 18.00 -8.71 -5.24
CA ILE A 192 16.81 -8.32 -5.99
C ILE A 192 15.90 -7.46 -5.11
N GLY A 193 15.78 -6.18 -5.44
CA GLY A 193 14.92 -5.18 -4.80
C GLY A 193 13.89 -4.58 -5.77
N THR A 194 13.38 -5.37 -6.72
CA THR A 194 12.54 -4.88 -7.83
C THR A 194 11.06 -4.71 -7.49
N GLY A 195 10.67 -5.01 -6.26
CA GLY A 195 9.26 -5.00 -5.84
C GLY A 195 8.46 -6.18 -6.39
N GLY A 196 7.14 -6.03 -6.39
CA GLY A 196 6.19 -7.06 -6.77
C GLY A 196 5.77 -7.04 -8.25
N ALA A 197 4.57 -7.58 -8.50
CA ALA A 197 3.97 -7.68 -9.84
C ALA A 197 2.63 -6.91 -9.96
N GLY A 198 2.41 -5.92 -9.10
CA GLY A 198 1.14 -5.18 -9.01
C GLY A 198 0.73 -4.40 -10.27
N ASP A 199 1.65 -4.19 -11.22
CA ASP A 199 1.38 -3.57 -12.51
C ASP A 199 1.44 -4.61 -13.67
N ASN A 200 1.11 -5.89 -13.39
CA ASN A 200 1.10 -6.96 -14.39
C ASN A 200 -0.27 -7.67 -14.40
N PRO A 201 -1.20 -7.24 -15.28
CA PRO A 201 -2.55 -7.82 -15.35
C PRO A 201 -2.56 -9.33 -15.60
N GLN A 202 -1.59 -9.84 -16.36
CA GLN A 202 -1.52 -11.27 -16.66
C GLN A 202 -1.14 -12.08 -15.41
N VAL A 203 -0.13 -11.65 -14.67
CA VAL A 203 0.29 -12.30 -13.41
C VAL A 203 -0.85 -12.27 -12.38
N ILE A 204 -1.54 -11.13 -12.25
CA ILE A 204 -2.70 -10.99 -11.37
C ILE A 204 -3.80 -11.99 -11.76
N LYS A 205 -4.13 -12.10 -13.04
CA LYS A 205 -5.13 -13.04 -13.52
C LYS A 205 -4.74 -14.49 -13.29
N GLU A 206 -3.52 -14.86 -13.66
CA GLU A 206 -3.03 -16.24 -13.58
C GLU A 206 -2.82 -16.73 -12.14
N ARG A 207 -2.35 -15.86 -11.25
CA ARG A 207 -1.99 -16.22 -9.88
C ARG A 207 -3.09 -15.96 -8.85
N MET A 208 -3.96 -14.97 -9.10
CA MET A 208 -4.95 -14.52 -8.14
C MET A 208 -6.40 -14.59 -8.64
N GLY A 209 -6.60 -14.84 -9.94
CA GLY A 209 -7.92 -15.03 -10.55
C GLY A 209 -8.71 -13.72 -10.74
N TYR A 210 -8.08 -12.55 -10.56
CA TYR A 210 -8.72 -11.25 -10.79
C TYR A 210 -8.54 -10.78 -12.23
N THR A 211 -9.53 -10.08 -12.76
CA THR A 211 -9.49 -9.46 -14.08
C THR A 211 -9.34 -7.96 -13.94
N TRP A 212 -8.21 -7.45 -14.38
CA TRP A 212 -7.89 -6.03 -14.35
C TRP A 212 -8.92 -5.18 -15.09
N GLY A 213 -9.36 -4.08 -14.45
CA GLY A 213 -10.37 -3.18 -14.97
C GLY A 213 -11.81 -3.71 -14.88
N LYS A 214 -12.01 -4.88 -14.24
CA LYS A 214 -13.34 -5.45 -13.99
C LYS A 214 -13.61 -5.66 -12.50
N ASP A 215 -12.80 -6.46 -11.85
CA ASP A 215 -12.94 -6.83 -10.45
C ASP A 215 -11.66 -6.56 -9.63
N MET A 216 -10.69 -5.90 -10.25
CA MET A 216 -9.51 -5.35 -9.64
C MET A 216 -9.02 -4.14 -10.43
N PHE A 217 -8.64 -3.09 -9.70
CA PHE A 217 -8.13 -1.84 -10.26
C PHE A 217 -6.75 -1.54 -9.68
N ASN A 218 -5.88 -0.94 -10.49
CA ASN A 218 -4.52 -0.69 -10.10
C ASN A 218 -4.40 0.58 -9.28
N PHE A 219 -3.79 0.50 -8.12
CA PHE A 219 -3.28 1.67 -7.39
C PHE A 219 -2.02 2.28 -8.06
N ALA A 220 -1.66 1.77 -9.21
CA ALA A 220 -0.67 2.24 -10.18
C ALA A 220 0.69 2.69 -9.63
N ILE A 221 1.53 1.70 -9.29
CA ILE A 221 2.97 1.93 -9.27
C ILE A 221 3.52 1.43 -10.63
N PRO A 222 3.76 2.32 -11.62
CA PRO A 222 4.18 1.90 -12.94
C PRO A 222 5.48 1.09 -12.90
N GLY A 223 5.53 0.04 -13.71
CA GLY A 223 6.74 -0.75 -13.89
C GLY A 223 6.92 -1.93 -12.93
N LEU A 224 6.04 -2.15 -11.96
CA LEU A 224 6.06 -3.34 -11.09
C LEU A 224 5.53 -4.58 -11.84
N LYS A 225 6.32 -5.09 -12.78
CA LYS A 225 5.93 -6.20 -13.68
C LYS A 225 6.27 -7.60 -13.18
N GLY A 226 6.98 -7.72 -12.04
CA GLY A 226 7.47 -9.00 -11.52
C GLY A 226 8.79 -9.45 -12.15
N ASP A 227 9.56 -8.53 -12.74
CA ASP A 227 10.80 -8.86 -13.45
C ASP A 227 11.80 -9.60 -12.56
N GLY A 228 12.00 -9.16 -11.31
CA GLY A 228 12.91 -9.81 -10.38
C GLY A 228 12.41 -11.18 -9.93
N ILE A 229 11.11 -11.35 -9.75
CA ILE A 229 10.50 -12.66 -9.42
C ILE A 229 10.80 -13.64 -10.55
N ARG A 230 10.55 -13.25 -11.80
CA ARG A 230 10.85 -14.07 -12.99
C ARG A 230 12.32 -14.44 -13.06
N MET A 231 13.22 -13.46 -12.92
CA MET A 231 14.66 -13.69 -12.99
C MET A 231 15.17 -14.60 -11.87
N ALA A 232 14.64 -14.47 -10.66
CA ALA A 232 14.98 -15.35 -9.53
C ALA A 232 14.54 -16.79 -9.80
N MET A 233 13.33 -17.00 -10.33
CA MET A 233 12.83 -18.32 -10.71
C MET A 233 13.66 -18.94 -11.83
N GLU A 234 14.04 -18.18 -12.85
CA GLU A 234 14.91 -18.62 -13.92
C GLU A 234 16.31 -19.02 -13.41
N ALA A 235 16.78 -18.39 -12.32
CA ALA A 235 18.01 -18.73 -11.62
C ALA A 235 17.87 -19.91 -10.64
N GLY A 236 16.67 -20.49 -10.50
CA GLY A 236 16.42 -21.67 -9.68
C GLY A 236 15.85 -21.39 -8.29
N ALA A 237 15.38 -20.18 -8.01
CA ALA A 237 14.73 -19.86 -6.74
C ALA A 237 13.35 -20.52 -6.64
N ALA A 238 12.99 -20.97 -5.44
CA ALA A 238 11.63 -21.38 -5.11
C ALA A 238 10.73 -20.16 -4.91
N THR A 239 9.42 -20.35 -4.98
CA THR A 239 8.39 -19.34 -4.74
C THR A 239 7.45 -19.78 -3.64
N THR A 240 6.90 -18.81 -2.93
CA THR A 240 5.72 -18.98 -2.10
C THR A 240 4.47 -18.55 -2.88
N ASP A 241 3.29 -18.77 -2.30
CA ASP A 241 2.05 -18.24 -2.87
C ASP A 241 2.13 -16.72 -2.97
N MET A 242 1.64 -16.19 -4.08
CA MET A 242 1.57 -14.76 -4.32
C MET A 242 0.33 -14.20 -3.65
N ASN A 243 0.52 -13.24 -2.78
CA ASN A 243 -0.56 -12.51 -2.10
C ASN A 243 -0.49 -11.04 -2.46
N ILE A 244 -1.64 -10.36 -2.39
CA ILE A 244 -1.77 -8.92 -2.52
C ILE A 244 -2.59 -8.40 -1.36
N GLU A 245 -2.30 -7.17 -0.95
CA GLU A 245 -3.18 -6.44 -0.06
C GLU A 245 -4.35 -5.90 -0.88
N MET A 246 -5.58 -6.18 -0.42
CA MET A 246 -6.81 -5.69 -1.01
C MET A 246 -7.24 -4.44 -0.24
N ILE A 247 -7.38 -3.34 -0.95
CA ILE A 247 -8.06 -2.14 -0.46
C ILE A 247 -9.21 -1.83 -1.40
N TYR A 248 -10.27 -1.21 -0.88
CA TYR A 248 -11.39 -0.81 -1.71
C TYR A 248 -11.17 0.58 -2.32
N ILE A 249 -11.68 0.79 -3.53
CA ILE A 249 -11.67 2.07 -4.24
C ILE A 249 -12.95 2.24 -5.06
N LEU A 250 -13.24 3.48 -5.48
CA LEU A 250 -14.14 3.75 -6.60
C LEU A 250 -13.40 3.46 -7.91
N PRO A 251 -13.85 2.46 -8.70
CA PRO A 251 -13.04 1.93 -9.80
C PRO A 251 -12.84 2.90 -10.97
N ASN A 252 -13.79 3.78 -11.24
CA ASN A 252 -13.74 4.68 -12.40
C ASN A 252 -13.47 6.14 -12.04
N SER A 253 -12.99 6.38 -10.83
CA SER A 253 -12.53 7.70 -10.49
C SER A 253 -11.05 7.83 -10.82
N ASP A 254 -10.67 8.87 -11.53
CA ASP A 254 -9.45 9.59 -11.20
C ASP A 254 -9.62 10.07 -9.76
N MET A 255 -9.60 9.15 -8.77
CA MET A 255 -9.75 9.40 -7.35
C MET A 255 -10.49 10.74 -7.12
N GLY A 256 -11.78 10.80 -7.45
CA GLY A 256 -12.57 12.04 -7.46
C GLY A 256 -12.38 12.90 -6.22
N PRO A 257 -13.04 14.03 -6.08
CA PRO A 257 -12.81 14.90 -4.94
C PRO A 257 -12.79 14.08 -3.67
N ASP A 258 -11.74 14.23 -2.85
CA ASP A 258 -11.43 13.43 -1.65
C ASP A 258 -12.63 13.20 -0.71
N CYS A 259 -13.67 14.03 -0.83
CA CYS A 259 -14.88 13.98 -0.02
C CYS A 259 -15.72 12.70 -0.23
N ILE A 260 -15.80 12.13 -1.45
CA ILE A 260 -16.54 10.87 -1.68
C ILE A 260 -15.77 9.67 -1.09
N PRO A 261 -14.49 9.45 -1.42
CA PRO A 261 -13.69 8.40 -0.80
C PRO A 261 -13.62 8.47 0.73
N ALA A 262 -13.66 9.66 1.32
CA ALA A 262 -13.63 9.84 2.77
C ALA A 262 -14.82 9.18 3.48
N THR A 263 -15.96 9.04 2.83
CA THR A 263 -17.14 8.39 3.40
C THR A 263 -17.04 6.88 3.47
N PHE A 264 -16.13 6.25 2.73
CA PHE A 264 -15.97 4.77 2.72
C PHE A 264 -15.35 4.21 3.99
N MET A 265 -14.62 5.02 4.74
CA MET A 265 -14.03 4.62 6.02
C MET A 265 -14.97 4.85 7.19
N GLN A 266 -16.11 5.50 6.95
CA GLN A 266 -17.09 5.80 7.98
C GLN A 266 -17.97 4.57 8.25
N PRO A 267 -18.49 4.41 9.47
CA PRO A 267 -19.32 3.26 9.83
C PRO A 267 -20.75 3.40 9.26
N ASN A 268 -20.86 3.52 7.95
CA ASN A 268 -22.14 3.60 7.24
C ASN A 268 -22.54 2.23 6.70
N LEU A 269 -23.84 2.03 6.54
CA LEU A 269 -24.38 0.79 5.97
C LEU A 269 -23.67 0.44 4.65
N MET A 270 -23.17 -0.79 4.56
CA MET A 270 -22.62 -1.37 3.33
C MET A 270 -23.38 -2.62 2.92
N VAL A 271 -23.90 -2.63 1.70
CA VAL A 271 -24.65 -3.76 1.14
C VAL A 271 -24.00 -4.32 -0.13
N ASN A 272 -24.23 -5.59 -0.39
CA ASN A 272 -23.81 -6.27 -1.61
C ASN A 272 -24.88 -6.18 -2.71
N LYS A 273 -24.64 -6.84 -3.85
CA LYS A 273 -25.59 -6.91 -5.00
C LYS A 273 -26.93 -7.61 -4.69
N GLU A 274 -27.03 -8.34 -3.57
CA GLU A 274 -28.26 -8.95 -3.11
C GLU A 274 -29.04 -8.04 -2.13
N GLY A 275 -28.60 -6.82 -1.90
CA GLY A 275 -29.17 -5.88 -0.94
C GLY A 275 -28.87 -6.22 0.51
N ARG A 276 -27.93 -7.14 0.78
CA ARG A 276 -27.62 -7.62 2.10
C ARG A 276 -26.38 -7.00 2.72
N ARG A 277 -26.45 -6.66 3.96
CA ARG A 277 -25.31 -6.32 4.83
C ARG A 277 -24.31 -7.48 4.91
N PHE A 278 -23.00 -7.23 4.88
CA PHE A 278 -21.99 -8.29 4.86
C PHE A 278 -20.74 -8.00 5.71
N ILE A 279 -20.67 -6.84 6.36
CA ILE A 279 -19.56 -6.45 7.23
C ILE A 279 -20.11 -5.76 8.49
N ASN A 280 -19.35 -5.83 9.57
CA ASN A 280 -19.55 -4.92 10.68
C ASN A 280 -18.95 -3.56 10.30
N GLU A 281 -19.78 -2.55 10.20
CA GLU A 281 -19.40 -1.21 9.70
C GLU A 281 -18.35 -0.53 10.60
N GLU A 282 -18.29 -0.87 11.87
CA GLU A 282 -17.22 -0.39 12.78
C GLU A 282 -15.81 -0.80 12.31
N GLU A 283 -15.69 -1.89 11.56
CA GLU A 283 -14.43 -2.37 10.99
C GLU A 283 -14.06 -1.72 9.65
N MET A 284 -14.95 -0.92 9.05
CA MET A 284 -14.71 -0.26 7.74
C MET A 284 -13.55 0.73 7.78
N GLN A 285 -13.18 1.23 8.96
CA GLN A 285 -11.95 1.99 9.16
C GLN A 285 -10.68 1.22 8.72
N ASN A 286 -10.71 -0.12 8.79
CA ASN A 286 -9.65 -0.97 8.27
C ASN A 286 -9.92 -1.29 6.81
N THR A 287 -9.26 -0.56 5.92
CA THR A 287 -9.44 -0.66 4.47
C THR A 287 -9.15 -2.06 3.93
N THR A 288 -8.23 -2.80 4.55
CA THR A 288 -7.88 -4.17 4.16
C THR A 288 -9.01 -5.14 4.54
N PHE A 289 -9.58 -5.03 5.72
CA PHE A 289 -10.73 -5.87 6.13
C PHE A 289 -11.92 -5.62 5.22
N THR A 290 -12.23 -4.36 4.93
CA THR A 290 -13.32 -3.98 4.03
C THR A 290 -13.06 -4.48 2.60
N GLY A 291 -11.84 -4.28 2.08
CA GLY A 291 -11.46 -4.78 0.76
C GLY A 291 -11.59 -6.30 0.64
N ASN A 292 -11.15 -7.05 1.66
CA ASN A 292 -11.29 -8.50 1.69
C ASN A 292 -12.76 -8.94 1.80
N ALA A 293 -13.58 -8.24 2.59
CA ALA A 293 -15.00 -8.53 2.71
C ALA A 293 -15.75 -8.28 1.37
N ILE A 294 -15.42 -7.21 0.65
CA ILE A 294 -15.95 -6.94 -0.68
C ILE A 294 -15.51 -7.99 -1.70
N ALA A 295 -14.25 -8.43 -1.63
CA ALA A 295 -13.68 -9.38 -2.59
C ALA A 295 -14.39 -10.73 -2.64
N ILE A 296 -15.11 -11.12 -1.58
CA ILE A 296 -15.88 -12.35 -1.53
C ILE A 296 -17.38 -12.17 -1.81
N GLN A 297 -17.85 -10.91 -2.04
CA GLN A 297 -19.25 -10.65 -2.37
C GLN A 297 -19.56 -10.97 -3.85
N PRO A 298 -20.86 -11.14 -4.21
CA PRO A 298 -21.27 -11.23 -5.61
C PRO A 298 -20.69 -10.09 -6.43
N GLU A 299 -20.15 -10.41 -7.60
CA GLU A 299 -19.48 -9.48 -8.51
C GLU A 299 -18.29 -8.71 -7.89
N ARG A 300 -17.94 -8.98 -6.61
CA ARG A 300 -16.87 -8.29 -5.84
C ARG A 300 -17.15 -6.79 -5.70
N ILE A 301 -18.40 -6.46 -5.45
CA ILE A 301 -18.90 -5.09 -5.31
C ILE A 301 -19.61 -4.95 -3.97
N GLY A 302 -19.40 -3.80 -3.30
CA GLY A 302 -20.18 -3.31 -2.18
C GLY A 302 -20.64 -1.89 -2.42
N PHE A 303 -21.81 -1.54 -1.93
CA PHE A 303 -22.38 -0.19 -1.99
C PHE A 303 -22.42 0.40 -0.58
N SER A 304 -21.78 1.55 -0.39
CA SER A 304 -21.93 2.35 0.82
C SER A 304 -23.18 3.22 0.68
N ILE A 305 -24.13 3.08 1.57
CA ILE A 305 -25.43 3.77 1.55
C ILE A 305 -25.39 4.90 2.56
N LEU A 306 -25.69 6.12 2.10
CA LEU A 306 -25.76 7.32 2.92
C LEU A 306 -27.05 8.06 2.61
N ASP A 307 -27.68 8.61 3.65
CA ASP A 307 -28.80 9.52 3.49
C ASP A 307 -28.40 10.98 3.75
N SER A 308 -29.34 11.89 3.52
CA SER A 308 -29.10 13.31 3.74
C SER A 308 -28.90 13.70 5.21
N SER A 309 -29.36 12.88 6.16
CA SER A 309 -29.19 13.14 7.61
C SER A 309 -27.77 12.80 8.05
N ILE A 310 -27.21 11.69 7.57
CA ILE A 310 -25.82 11.30 7.77
C ILE A 310 -24.88 12.38 7.25
N ILE A 311 -25.11 12.86 6.01
CA ILE A 311 -24.27 13.90 5.40
C ILE A 311 -24.36 15.22 6.20
N LYS A 312 -25.54 15.64 6.63
CA LYS A 312 -25.71 16.80 7.51
C LYS A 312 -24.99 16.62 8.85
N GLY A 313 -25.02 15.40 9.39
CA GLY A 313 -24.29 15.03 10.60
C GLY A 313 -22.79 15.25 10.43
N TYR A 314 -22.20 14.70 9.37
CA TYR A 314 -20.78 14.86 9.08
C TYR A 314 -20.36 16.32 8.83
N LYS A 315 -21.16 17.10 8.13
CA LYS A 315 -20.90 18.53 7.94
C LYS A 315 -20.90 19.31 9.26
N LYS A 316 -21.75 18.91 10.20
CA LYS A 316 -21.90 19.61 11.49
C LYS A 316 -20.83 19.21 12.52
N ARG A 317 -20.50 17.90 12.63
CA ARG A 317 -19.63 17.38 13.70
C ARG A 317 -18.26 16.91 13.20
N GLY A 318 -18.04 16.85 11.90
CA GLY A 318 -16.90 16.19 11.26
C GLY A 318 -17.16 14.70 10.99
N LEU A 319 -16.20 14.05 10.35
CA LEU A 319 -16.21 12.62 10.10
C LEU A 319 -15.88 11.84 11.39
N ASP A 320 -16.48 10.66 11.55
CA ASP A 320 -16.25 9.81 12.73
C ASP A 320 -14.86 9.17 12.69
N VAL A 321 -14.40 8.83 11.51
CA VAL A 321 -13.06 8.26 11.27
C VAL A 321 -12.26 9.20 10.38
N THR A 322 -11.13 9.65 10.90
CA THR A 322 -10.18 10.48 10.16
C THR A 322 -8.82 9.84 10.17
N ASN A 323 -8.10 9.89 9.06
CA ASN A 323 -6.69 9.62 9.03
C ASN A 323 -5.97 10.66 8.15
N PHE A 324 -4.71 10.90 8.40
CA PHE A 324 -3.94 11.94 7.72
C PHE A 324 -3.45 11.54 6.31
N VAL A 325 -3.83 10.38 5.81
CA VAL A 325 -3.57 9.96 4.41
C VAL A 325 -4.70 10.42 3.50
N HIS A 326 -5.95 10.33 3.99
CA HIS A 326 -7.17 10.63 3.25
C HIS A 326 -7.96 11.72 4.00
N HIS A 327 -7.36 12.89 4.18
CA HIS A 327 -8.03 14.02 4.77
C HIS A 327 -8.65 14.92 3.71
N PRO A 328 -9.97 14.96 3.60
CA PRO A 328 -10.61 16.22 3.36
C PRO A 328 -10.64 16.99 4.69
N ASP A 329 -10.30 18.26 4.72
CA ASP A 329 -10.46 19.11 5.88
C ASP A 329 -11.95 19.20 6.29
N ASN A 330 -12.86 19.01 5.33
CA ASN A 330 -14.31 18.89 5.51
C ASN A 330 -14.96 18.18 4.31
N ILE A 331 -16.25 17.89 4.42
CA ILE A 331 -17.10 17.36 3.34
C ILE A 331 -18.23 18.33 3.00
N ASP A 332 -18.02 19.64 3.17
CA ASP A 332 -19.05 20.65 2.96
C ASP A 332 -19.61 20.64 1.54
N ASP A 333 -18.77 20.34 0.54
CA ASP A 333 -19.14 20.26 -0.87
C ASP A 333 -19.58 18.85 -1.31
N PHE A 334 -19.91 17.95 -0.37
CA PHE A 334 -20.17 16.53 -0.70
C PHE A 334 -21.28 16.36 -1.75
N GLU A 335 -22.42 17.04 -1.60
CA GLU A 335 -23.51 16.94 -2.55
C GLU A 335 -23.10 17.47 -3.94
N GLN A 336 -22.31 18.54 -4.00
CA GLN A 336 -21.76 19.05 -5.25
C GLN A 336 -20.81 18.03 -5.89
N CYS A 337 -19.95 17.38 -5.09
CA CYS A 337 -19.06 16.33 -5.57
C CYS A 337 -19.84 15.14 -6.16
N VAL A 338 -20.95 14.75 -5.52
CA VAL A 338 -21.85 13.70 -6.03
C VAL A 338 -22.50 14.14 -7.35
N ASP A 339 -23.06 15.35 -7.40
CA ASP A 339 -23.72 15.88 -8.59
C ASP A 339 -22.73 16.03 -9.77
N ASP A 340 -21.51 16.48 -9.52
CA ASP A 340 -20.45 16.60 -10.52
C ASP A 340 -20.01 15.21 -11.04
N SER A 341 -19.89 14.21 -10.15
CA SER A 341 -19.58 12.83 -10.51
C SER A 341 -20.67 12.22 -11.41
N ILE A 342 -21.95 12.47 -11.10
CA ILE A 342 -23.08 12.02 -11.90
C ILE A 342 -23.09 12.74 -13.26
N ALA A 343 -22.87 14.05 -13.29
CA ALA A 343 -22.77 14.84 -14.52
C ALA A 343 -21.60 14.35 -15.41
N ALA A 344 -20.51 13.94 -14.82
CA ALA A 344 -19.37 13.30 -15.49
C ALA A 344 -19.65 11.84 -15.93
N LYS A 345 -20.85 11.32 -15.63
CA LYS A 345 -21.25 9.93 -15.93
C LYS A 345 -20.37 8.88 -15.24
N ASN A 346 -19.93 9.16 -14.02
CA ASN A 346 -19.24 8.16 -13.20
C ASN A 346 -20.24 7.02 -12.89
N PRO A 347 -19.99 5.78 -13.32
CA PRO A 347 -20.92 4.67 -13.15
C PRO A 347 -20.96 4.12 -11.72
N ASP A 348 -20.15 4.63 -10.81
CA ASP A 348 -20.01 4.12 -9.45
C ASP A 348 -20.64 5.05 -8.39
N VAL A 349 -21.19 6.19 -8.82
CA VAL A 349 -21.83 7.17 -7.95
C VAL A 349 -23.32 7.30 -8.33
N TYR A 350 -24.19 7.09 -7.36
CA TYR A 350 -25.64 7.07 -7.52
C TYR A 350 -26.29 8.04 -6.55
N LYS A 351 -27.42 8.61 -6.98
CA LYS A 351 -28.27 9.48 -6.16
C LYS A 351 -29.72 9.26 -6.55
N ALA A 352 -30.57 9.06 -5.58
CA ALA A 352 -31.99 8.80 -5.75
C ALA A 352 -32.83 9.49 -4.67
N ASP A 353 -34.09 9.69 -4.90
CA ASP A 353 -35.03 10.31 -3.95
C ASP A 353 -35.77 9.27 -3.10
N SER A 354 -35.61 7.97 -3.44
CA SER A 354 -36.21 6.86 -2.68
C SER A 354 -35.34 5.62 -2.68
N ILE A 355 -35.55 4.73 -1.71
CA ILE A 355 -34.88 3.42 -1.60
C ILE A 355 -35.20 2.57 -2.85
N GLU A 356 -36.46 2.54 -3.28
CA GLU A 356 -36.89 1.79 -4.45
C GLU A 356 -36.16 2.26 -5.72
N GLU A 357 -36.08 3.57 -5.93
CA GLU A 357 -35.35 4.15 -7.08
C GLU A 357 -33.87 3.80 -7.02
N LEU A 358 -33.24 3.95 -5.85
CA LEU A 358 -31.84 3.59 -5.64
C LEU A 358 -31.59 2.11 -5.92
N ALA A 359 -32.42 1.22 -5.38
CA ALA A 359 -32.30 -0.22 -5.60
C ALA A 359 -32.39 -0.58 -7.10
N ASN A 360 -33.32 0.02 -7.82
CA ASN A 360 -33.48 -0.17 -9.27
C ASN A 360 -32.21 0.32 -10.03
N MET A 361 -31.64 1.47 -9.67
CA MET A 361 -30.40 1.98 -10.26
C MET A 361 -29.21 1.05 -10.01
N LEU A 362 -29.13 0.46 -8.80
CA LEU A 362 -28.08 -0.48 -8.40
C LEU A 362 -28.29 -1.90 -8.97
N GLY A 363 -29.48 -2.20 -9.50
CA GLY A 363 -29.87 -3.55 -9.92
C GLY A 363 -30.01 -4.51 -8.73
N ILE A 364 -30.52 -4.01 -7.61
CA ILE A 364 -30.84 -4.73 -6.38
C ILE A 364 -32.36 -4.87 -6.28
N ASP A 365 -32.84 -5.94 -5.67
CA ASP A 365 -34.27 -6.08 -5.34
C ASP A 365 -34.67 -4.99 -4.33
N PRO A 366 -35.66 -4.12 -4.65
CA PRO A 366 -36.09 -3.04 -3.77
C PRO A 366 -36.55 -3.51 -2.39
N GLU A 367 -37.32 -4.62 -2.31
CA GLU A 367 -37.79 -5.19 -1.04
C GLU A 367 -36.60 -5.65 -0.17
N ALA A 368 -35.61 -6.32 -0.76
CA ALA A 368 -34.41 -6.75 -0.06
C ALA A 368 -33.56 -5.59 0.47
N LEU A 369 -33.46 -4.49 -0.26
CA LEU A 369 -32.72 -3.31 0.20
C LEU A 369 -33.49 -2.56 1.30
N GLU A 370 -34.82 -2.43 1.17
CA GLU A 370 -35.67 -1.79 2.18
C GLU A 370 -35.64 -2.56 3.51
N ASP A 371 -35.85 -3.88 3.46
CA ASP A 371 -35.75 -4.77 4.64
C ASP A 371 -34.38 -4.64 5.36
N THR A 372 -33.29 -4.58 4.61
CA THR A 372 -31.94 -4.42 5.16
C THR A 372 -31.75 -3.05 5.82
N ILE A 373 -32.29 -1.98 5.23
CA ILE A 373 -32.19 -0.63 5.79
C ILE A 373 -33.03 -0.53 7.08
N ASP A 374 -34.23 -1.12 7.10
CA ASP A 374 -35.10 -1.13 8.26
C ASP A 374 -34.46 -1.92 9.41
N GLU A 375 -33.92 -3.12 9.13
CA GLU A 375 -33.18 -3.90 10.12
C GLU A 375 -31.97 -3.15 10.68
N TYR A 376 -31.24 -2.42 9.82
CA TYR A 376 -30.10 -1.63 10.24
C TYR A 376 -30.51 -0.46 11.15
N ASN A 377 -31.58 0.25 10.81
CA ASN A 377 -32.11 1.33 11.61
C ASN A 377 -32.62 0.86 12.98
N ASP A 378 -33.36 -0.25 13.01
CA ASP A 378 -33.82 -0.87 14.26
C ASP A 378 -32.67 -1.26 15.20
N MET A 379 -31.56 -1.74 14.65
CA MET A 379 -30.37 -2.04 15.44
C MET A 379 -29.68 -0.79 15.98
N CYS A 380 -29.61 0.28 15.21
CA CYS A 380 -29.06 1.56 15.66
C CYS A 380 -29.92 2.14 16.81
N ASP A 381 -31.23 2.17 16.68
CA ASP A 381 -32.15 2.67 17.68
C ASP A 381 -32.07 1.87 18.99
N SER A 382 -31.96 0.54 18.91
CA SER A 382 -31.83 -0.32 20.09
C SER A 382 -30.51 -0.17 20.84
N TYR A 383 -29.46 0.30 20.17
CA TYR A 383 -28.16 0.58 20.80
C TYR A 383 -28.16 1.91 21.57
N ASP A 384 -28.86 2.91 21.08
CA ASP A 384 -28.99 4.21 21.75
C ASP A 384 -29.86 4.15 23.03
N GLU A 385 -30.67 3.09 23.19
CA GLU A 385 -31.50 2.85 24.39
C GLU A 385 -30.75 2.09 25.52
N GLN A 386 -29.52 1.58 25.30
CA GLN A 386 -28.69 0.88 26.31
C GLN A 386 -27.60 1.78 26.88
#